data_e3b2ab6287e9b7dd59589904a0808bce
#
_entry.id   e3b2ab6287e9b7dd59589904a0808bce
#
_cell.length_a   1.000
_cell.length_b   1.000
_cell.length_c   1.000
_cell.angle_alpha   90.00
_cell.angle_beta   90.00
_cell.angle_gamma   90.00
#
_symmetry.space_group_name_H-M   'P 1'
#
loop_
_entity.id
_entity.type
_entity.pdbx_description
1 polymer ?
#
loop_
_entity_poly.entity_id
_entity_poly.type
_entity_poly.pdbx_seq_one_letter_code
_entity_poly.pdbx_strand_id
1 'polypeptide(L)'
;MHADLTFLLLKPGVSIKTRSEKDSPIDWVEVPTHCVLVETDEGKLLWDTSCPSDWETRWAPTGLQEFFPYDQVADDEYLDKQLNKMGVGLDEIDYVVLSHLHFDHAGNARMFENTNAKMICSDREKEFALNFEGDFNGAHLKADYLGINWETVSGDTEILPGVKLIQAPGHTTGCMSMQVDLPDSGTMIFTSDAVYMGDSYGPPAAPAAIVNNLEQWFASVEKLRGIQEQTNATMVFGHDAGQIRELRTAPEGSYT
;
A
#
# COMPACT_ATOMS: atom_id res chain seq x y z
N MET A 1 -20.76 7.53 -15.68
CA MET A 1 -19.91 6.47 -15.08
C MET A 1 -19.66 6.91 -13.66
N HIS A 2 -20.25 6.22 -12.71
CA HIS A 2 -20.01 6.48 -11.29
C HIS A 2 -18.98 5.45 -10.85
N ALA A 3 -17.75 5.87 -10.61
CA ALA A 3 -16.83 5.05 -9.86
C ALA A 3 -17.17 5.27 -8.38
N ASP A 4 -17.80 4.28 -7.75
CA ASP A 4 -17.94 4.29 -6.30
C ASP A 4 -16.59 3.86 -5.73
N LEU A 5 -15.84 4.81 -5.20
CA LEU A 5 -14.61 4.51 -4.48
C LEU A 5 -14.95 4.21 -3.03
N THR A 6 -14.71 2.99 -2.63
CA THR A 6 -14.82 2.59 -1.24
C THR A 6 -13.42 2.42 -0.67
N PHE A 7 -13.05 3.21 0.35
CA PHE A 7 -11.83 3.01 1.10
C PHE A 7 -12.01 1.88 2.10
N LEU A 8 -11.20 0.87 1.97
CA LEU A 8 -10.83 0.00 3.06
C LEU A 8 -9.58 0.56 3.71
N LEU A 9 -9.78 1.46 4.64
CA LEU A 9 -8.76 1.67 5.66
C LEU A 9 -8.98 0.59 6.70
N LEU A 10 -8.13 -0.42 6.66
CA LEU A 10 -7.96 -1.29 7.81
C LEU A 10 -7.52 -0.38 8.95
N LYS A 11 -8.26 -0.40 10.05
CA LYS A 11 -7.78 0.28 11.26
C LYS A 11 -6.38 -0.22 11.54
N PRO A 12 -5.45 0.70 11.83
CA PRO A 12 -4.05 0.36 11.96
C PRO A 12 -3.85 -0.64 13.07
N GLY A 13 -3.47 -1.83 12.70
CA GLY A 13 -3.00 -2.83 13.64
C GLY A 13 -1.49 -2.82 13.81
N VAL A 14 -0.76 -2.01 13.04
CA VAL A 14 0.70 -1.97 13.12
C VAL A 14 1.13 -0.68 13.77
N SER A 15 1.44 -0.74 15.03
CA SER A 15 2.24 0.27 15.71
C SER A 15 3.70 -0.10 15.53
N ILE A 16 4.36 0.50 14.54
CA ILE A 16 5.81 0.39 14.46
C ILE A 16 6.40 1.26 15.56
N LYS A 17 6.94 0.58 16.53
CA LYS A 17 7.88 1.17 17.44
C LYS A 17 9.26 1.15 16.76
N THR A 18 9.57 2.12 15.91
CA THR A 18 10.98 2.36 15.64
C THR A 18 11.61 2.84 16.93
N ARG A 19 12.62 2.11 17.42
CA ARG A 19 13.46 2.63 18.50
C ARG A 19 14.04 3.94 17.99
N SER A 20 13.51 5.05 18.50
CA SER A 20 14.12 6.34 18.33
C SER A 20 15.52 6.30 18.93
N GLU A 21 16.40 7.16 18.44
CA GLU A 21 17.72 7.37 19.03
C GLU A 21 17.60 7.56 20.55
N LYS A 22 18.61 7.12 21.26
CA LYS A 22 18.70 6.96 22.70
C LYS A 22 18.20 8.14 23.58
N ASP A 23 17.92 9.28 22.99
CA ASP A 23 17.48 10.51 23.62
C ASP A 23 16.19 11.12 23.04
N SER A 24 15.46 10.39 22.18
CA SER A 24 14.16 10.87 21.69
C SER A 24 13.05 10.58 22.70
N PRO A 25 12.17 11.54 22.98
CA PRO A 25 10.99 11.32 23.83
C PRO A 25 9.91 10.44 23.20
N ILE A 26 10.10 10.05 21.91
CA ILE A 26 9.16 9.21 21.18
C ILE A 26 9.75 7.81 21.11
N ASP A 27 9.23 6.90 21.92
CA ASP A 27 9.67 5.50 21.91
C ASP A 27 9.15 4.72 20.68
N TRP A 28 7.96 5.11 20.16
CA TRP A 28 7.26 4.38 19.11
C TRP A 28 6.47 5.30 18.18
N VAL A 29 6.48 5.00 16.89
CA VAL A 29 5.68 5.70 15.88
C VAL A 29 4.60 4.74 15.37
N GLU A 30 3.35 5.17 15.39
CA GLU A 30 2.24 4.43 14.80
C GLU A 30 2.33 4.52 13.27
N VAL A 31 2.36 3.36 12.61
CA VAL A 31 2.47 3.25 11.15
C VAL A 31 1.31 2.36 10.66
N PRO A 32 0.15 2.96 10.38
CA PRO A 32 -1.00 2.21 9.89
C PRO A 32 -0.75 1.67 8.48
N THR A 33 -1.18 0.45 8.21
CA THR A 33 -1.28 -0.07 6.85
C THR A 33 -2.72 0.01 6.37
N HIS A 34 -2.94 0.32 5.11
CA HIS A 34 -4.27 0.42 4.55
C HIS A 34 -4.36 -0.19 3.15
N CYS A 35 -5.54 -0.69 2.82
CA CYS A 35 -5.89 -1.12 1.48
C CYS A 35 -6.96 -0.20 0.90
N VAL A 36 -7.04 -0.11 -0.41
CA VAL A 36 -8.06 0.67 -1.10
C VAL A 36 -8.86 -0.22 -2.04
N LEU A 37 -10.16 -0.30 -1.83
CA LEU A 37 -11.06 -0.94 -2.79
C LEU A 37 -11.63 0.11 -3.72
N VAL A 38 -11.39 -0.05 -5.02
CA VAL A 38 -11.97 0.79 -6.08
C VAL A 38 -13.02 -0.03 -6.81
N GLU A 39 -14.26 0.43 -6.82
CA GLU A 39 -15.34 -0.17 -7.58
C GLU A 39 -15.67 0.68 -8.79
N THR A 40 -15.73 0.06 -9.97
CA THR A 40 -16.08 0.69 -11.25
C THR A 40 -17.05 -0.18 -12.01
N ASP A 41 -17.65 0.35 -13.08
CA ASP A 41 -18.49 -0.42 -14.00
C ASP A 41 -17.71 -1.55 -14.73
N GLU A 42 -16.37 -1.48 -14.72
CA GLU A 42 -15.48 -2.43 -15.40
C GLU A 42 -14.85 -3.45 -14.44
N GLY A 43 -15.15 -3.38 -13.13
CA GLY A 43 -14.69 -4.33 -12.14
C GLY A 43 -14.22 -3.68 -10.83
N LYS A 44 -13.83 -4.54 -9.90
CA LYS A 44 -13.32 -4.18 -8.57
C LYS A 44 -11.80 -4.33 -8.54
N LEU A 45 -11.11 -3.27 -8.12
CA LEU A 45 -9.67 -3.26 -7.92
C LEU A 45 -9.35 -3.11 -6.43
N LEU A 46 -8.54 -4.01 -5.90
CA LEU A 46 -7.95 -3.89 -4.57
C LEU A 46 -6.50 -3.41 -4.71
N TRP A 47 -6.19 -2.28 -4.07
CA TRP A 47 -4.85 -1.73 -3.95
C TRP A 47 -4.25 -2.11 -2.62
N ASP A 48 -3.13 -2.84 -2.66
CA ASP A 48 -2.42 -3.46 -1.55
C ASP A 48 -3.26 -4.47 -0.75
N THR A 49 -2.60 -5.32 0.02
CA THR A 49 -3.26 -6.41 0.75
C THR A 49 -2.94 -6.42 2.25
N SER A 50 -2.22 -5.41 2.75
CA SER A 50 -1.87 -5.28 4.16
C SER A 50 -1.11 -6.49 4.73
N CYS A 51 -1.03 -6.55 6.04
CA CYS A 51 -0.30 -7.57 6.80
C CYS A 51 -1.15 -8.82 7.03
N PRO A 52 -0.54 -10.02 7.08
CA PRO A 52 -1.25 -11.28 7.30
C PRO A 52 -1.65 -11.46 8.77
N SER A 53 -2.72 -12.24 9.01
CA SER A 53 -3.16 -12.57 10.37
C SER A 53 -2.22 -13.51 11.12
N ASP A 54 -1.41 -14.28 10.39
CA ASP A 54 -0.40 -15.21 10.93
C ASP A 54 1.01 -14.59 11.00
N TRP A 55 1.09 -13.27 11.05
CA TRP A 55 2.32 -12.48 11.00
C TRP A 55 3.39 -12.92 12.02
N GLU A 56 3.03 -13.27 13.23
CA GLU A 56 3.98 -13.73 14.26
C GLU A 56 4.79 -14.93 13.77
N THR A 57 4.10 -15.93 13.20
CA THR A 57 4.73 -17.13 12.67
C THR A 57 5.46 -16.86 11.35
N ARG A 58 4.83 -16.09 10.47
CA ARG A 58 5.36 -15.80 9.12
C ARG A 58 6.61 -14.94 9.18
N TRP A 59 6.68 -13.97 10.07
CA TRP A 59 7.82 -13.08 10.20
C TRP A 59 8.92 -13.58 11.15
N ALA A 60 8.64 -14.60 11.97
CA ALA A 60 9.61 -15.14 12.93
C ALA A 60 11.00 -15.44 12.33
N PRO A 61 11.13 -16.02 11.12
CA PRO A 61 12.45 -16.27 10.53
C PRO A 61 13.24 -14.99 10.18
N THR A 62 12.58 -13.86 10.05
CA THR A 62 13.18 -12.57 9.64
C THR A 62 13.49 -11.68 10.82
N GLY A 63 12.87 -11.89 11.96
CA GLY A 63 12.92 -10.99 13.11
C GLY A 63 12.06 -9.71 12.95
N LEU A 64 11.30 -9.58 11.87
CA LEU A 64 10.48 -8.37 11.62
C LEU A 64 9.48 -8.09 12.74
N GLN A 65 8.93 -9.14 13.38
CA GLN A 65 8.00 -8.98 14.50
C GLN A 65 8.59 -8.24 15.72
N GLU A 66 9.92 -8.18 15.84
CA GLU A 66 10.59 -7.42 16.91
C GLU A 66 10.70 -5.94 16.58
N PHE A 67 10.78 -5.62 15.28
CA PHE A 67 10.89 -4.25 14.78
C PHE A 67 9.52 -3.63 14.49
N PHE A 68 8.56 -4.47 14.08
CA PHE A 68 7.23 -4.10 13.65
C PHE A 68 6.17 -4.93 14.40
N PRO A 69 6.12 -4.81 15.74
CA PRO A 69 5.08 -5.52 16.48
C PRO A 69 3.72 -4.95 16.13
N TYR A 70 2.77 -5.84 15.88
CA TYR A 70 1.37 -5.42 15.83
C TYR A 70 0.94 -4.90 17.20
N ASP A 71 0.39 -3.70 17.22
CA ASP A 71 -0.43 -3.28 18.33
C ASP A 71 -1.84 -3.83 18.11
N GLN A 72 -2.39 -4.47 19.11
CA GLN A 72 -3.66 -5.18 19.18
C GLN A 72 -4.63 -4.92 18.01
N VAL A 73 -4.50 -5.71 16.94
CA VAL A 73 -5.49 -5.75 15.87
C VAL A 73 -6.68 -6.53 16.39
N ALA A 74 -7.86 -5.95 16.34
CA ALA A 74 -9.07 -6.73 16.56
C ALA A 74 -9.21 -7.78 15.43
N ASP A 75 -9.70 -8.98 15.73
CA ASP A 75 -9.83 -10.08 14.76
C ASP A 75 -10.62 -9.69 13.50
N ASP A 76 -11.46 -8.67 13.60
CA ASP A 76 -12.29 -8.17 12.51
C ASP A 76 -11.64 -7.06 11.66
N GLU A 77 -10.38 -6.69 11.93
CA GLU A 77 -9.62 -5.66 11.19
C GLU A 77 -8.75 -6.24 10.07
N TYR A 78 -8.59 -7.56 9.97
CA TYR A 78 -7.89 -8.19 8.86
C TYR A 78 -8.63 -8.05 7.53
N LEU A 79 -7.89 -8.06 6.42
CA LEU A 79 -8.40 -7.79 5.06
C LEU A 79 -9.64 -8.61 4.71
N ASP A 80 -9.61 -9.91 4.93
CA ASP A 80 -10.74 -10.80 4.64
C ASP A 80 -12.00 -10.46 5.46
N LYS A 81 -11.82 -10.03 6.71
CA LYS A 81 -12.92 -9.62 7.58
C LYS A 81 -13.48 -8.26 7.15
N GLN A 82 -12.62 -7.33 6.75
CA GLN A 82 -13.05 -6.02 6.25
C GLN A 82 -13.82 -6.16 4.93
N LEU A 83 -13.34 -6.96 3.98
CA LEU A 83 -14.07 -7.26 2.75
C LEU A 83 -15.43 -7.89 3.04
N ASN A 84 -15.47 -8.86 3.95
CA ASN A 84 -16.74 -9.51 4.36
C ASN A 84 -17.73 -8.53 5.00
N LYS A 85 -17.28 -7.56 5.81
CA LYS A 85 -18.17 -6.51 6.38
C LYS A 85 -18.84 -5.67 5.31
N MET A 86 -18.19 -5.49 4.17
CA MET A 86 -18.77 -4.78 3.02
C MET A 86 -19.57 -5.70 2.09
N GLY A 87 -19.63 -7.01 2.39
CA GLY A 87 -20.30 -7.98 1.54
C GLY A 87 -19.54 -8.32 0.26
N VAL A 88 -18.22 -8.09 0.23
CA VAL A 88 -17.35 -8.36 -0.92
C VAL A 88 -16.57 -9.65 -0.68
N GLY A 89 -16.78 -10.63 -1.55
CA GLY A 89 -15.99 -11.88 -1.55
C GLY A 89 -14.65 -11.70 -2.28
N LEU A 90 -13.66 -12.53 -1.95
CA LEU A 90 -12.37 -12.53 -2.64
C LEU A 90 -12.51 -12.79 -4.15
N ASP A 91 -13.47 -13.64 -4.54
CA ASP A 91 -13.75 -13.97 -5.95
C ASP A 91 -14.43 -12.84 -6.73
N GLU A 92 -14.88 -11.78 -6.04
CA GLU A 92 -15.48 -10.60 -6.67
C GLU A 92 -14.44 -9.52 -6.98
N ILE A 93 -13.18 -9.72 -6.57
CA ILE A 93 -12.07 -8.83 -6.90
C ILE A 93 -11.51 -9.24 -8.27
N ASP A 94 -11.53 -8.32 -9.22
CA ASP A 94 -11.02 -8.54 -10.57
C ASP A 94 -9.53 -8.23 -10.70
N TYR A 95 -9.06 -7.26 -9.93
CA TYR A 95 -7.67 -6.79 -9.95
C TYR A 95 -7.13 -6.64 -8.54
N VAL A 96 -5.98 -7.22 -8.27
CA VAL A 96 -5.18 -6.96 -7.07
C VAL A 96 -3.89 -6.30 -7.51
N VAL A 97 -3.72 -5.04 -7.18
CA VAL A 97 -2.55 -4.25 -7.55
C VAL A 97 -1.72 -3.99 -6.32
N LEU A 98 -0.47 -4.44 -6.32
CA LEU A 98 0.44 -4.14 -5.23
C LEU A 98 1.34 -2.96 -5.59
N SER A 99 1.35 -1.97 -4.72
CA SER A 99 2.22 -0.80 -4.84
C SER A 99 3.68 -1.21 -4.88
N HIS A 100 4.04 -2.18 -4.05
CA HIS A 100 5.31 -2.88 -3.99
C HIS A 100 5.17 -4.18 -3.17
N LEU A 101 6.25 -4.96 -3.01
CA LEU A 101 6.16 -6.31 -2.45
C LEU A 101 6.76 -6.43 -1.04
N HIS A 102 6.68 -5.39 -0.21
CA HIS A 102 6.99 -5.50 1.21
C HIS A 102 5.88 -6.23 1.97
N PHE A 103 6.22 -6.76 3.13
CA PHE A 103 5.38 -7.62 3.97
C PHE A 103 4.05 -6.99 4.41
N ASP A 104 4.03 -5.69 4.54
CA ASP A 104 2.86 -4.90 4.98
C ASP A 104 1.97 -4.42 3.83
N HIS A 105 2.37 -4.67 2.57
CA HIS A 105 1.59 -4.45 1.36
C HIS A 105 1.20 -5.76 0.69
N ALA A 106 2.12 -6.74 0.64
CA ALA A 106 1.92 -8.02 -0.03
C ALA A 106 1.48 -9.16 0.90
N GLY A 107 1.35 -8.91 2.20
CA GLY A 107 1.19 -9.97 3.20
C GLY A 107 0.00 -10.90 3.01
N ASN A 108 -1.08 -10.42 2.41
CA ASN A 108 -2.25 -11.23 2.08
C ASN A 108 -2.42 -11.51 0.58
N ALA A 109 -1.41 -11.23 -0.27
CA ALA A 109 -1.51 -11.46 -1.72
C ALA A 109 -1.91 -12.90 -2.07
N ARG A 110 -1.46 -13.89 -1.28
CA ARG A 110 -1.80 -15.30 -1.49
C ARG A 110 -3.27 -15.64 -1.29
N MET A 111 -4.06 -14.78 -0.63
CA MET A 111 -5.51 -15.01 -0.54
C MET A 111 -6.18 -15.06 -1.93
N PHE A 112 -5.55 -14.42 -2.92
CA PHE A 112 -6.09 -14.29 -4.28
C PHE A 112 -5.48 -15.28 -5.29
N GLU A 113 -4.51 -16.13 -4.89
CA GLU A 113 -3.81 -17.03 -5.83
C GLU A 113 -4.72 -18.07 -6.50
N ASN A 114 -5.87 -18.42 -5.87
CA ASN A 114 -6.85 -19.35 -6.40
C ASN A 114 -8.16 -18.66 -6.89
N THR A 115 -8.17 -17.35 -6.96
CA THR A 115 -9.27 -16.55 -7.55
C THR A 115 -8.99 -16.26 -9.04
N ASN A 116 -9.93 -15.58 -9.69
CA ASN A 116 -9.72 -15.09 -11.05
C ASN A 116 -9.08 -13.69 -11.09
N ALA A 117 -8.73 -13.12 -9.96
CA ALA A 117 -8.13 -11.80 -9.86
C ALA A 117 -6.80 -11.73 -10.62
N LYS A 118 -6.61 -10.66 -11.39
CA LYS A 118 -5.32 -10.36 -12.00
C LYS A 118 -4.41 -9.74 -10.93
N MET A 119 -3.32 -10.45 -10.64
CA MET A 119 -2.30 -10.01 -9.68
C MET A 119 -1.29 -9.11 -10.40
N ILE A 120 -1.20 -7.85 -10.03
CA ILE A 120 -0.44 -6.83 -10.75
C ILE A 120 0.58 -6.15 -9.85
N CYS A 121 1.81 -5.99 -10.33
CA CYS A 121 2.84 -5.15 -9.71
C CYS A 121 3.71 -4.52 -10.81
N SER A 122 4.66 -3.64 -10.44
CA SER A 122 5.60 -3.13 -11.43
C SER A 122 6.59 -4.22 -11.87
N ASP A 123 7.06 -4.11 -13.12
CA ASP A 123 8.06 -5.03 -13.69
C ASP A 123 9.37 -5.01 -12.88
N ARG A 124 9.80 -3.82 -12.45
CA ARG A 124 11.02 -3.63 -11.64
C ARG A 124 10.90 -4.23 -10.25
N GLU A 125 9.73 -4.11 -9.64
CA GLU A 125 9.48 -4.68 -8.32
C GLU A 125 9.51 -6.21 -8.39
N LYS A 126 8.81 -6.78 -9.37
CA LYS A 126 8.83 -8.22 -9.63
C LYS A 126 10.24 -8.74 -9.89
N GLU A 127 11.00 -8.03 -10.75
CA GLU A 127 12.38 -8.42 -11.07
C GLU A 127 13.25 -8.46 -9.81
N PHE A 128 13.19 -7.43 -8.98
CA PHE A 128 13.94 -7.39 -7.73
C PHE A 128 13.49 -8.48 -6.76
N ALA A 129 12.20 -8.56 -6.48
CA ALA A 129 11.62 -9.42 -5.45
C ALA A 129 11.79 -10.92 -5.73
N LEU A 130 11.86 -11.33 -6.99
CA LEU A 130 12.03 -12.74 -7.35
C LEU A 130 13.50 -13.17 -7.49
N ASN A 131 14.45 -12.24 -7.70
CA ASN A 131 15.82 -12.57 -8.06
C ASN A 131 16.87 -12.45 -6.94
N PHE A 132 16.53 -11.91 -5.76
CA PHE A 132 17.48 -11.92 -4.65
C PHE A 132 17.67 -13.35 -4.08
N GLU A 133 18.83 -13.62 -3.49
CA GLU A 133 19.14 -14.91 -2.86
C GLU A 133 18.40 -15.06 -1.50
N GLY A 134 17.98 -16.28 -1.17
CA GLY A 134 17.30 -16.60 0.08
C GLY A 134 15.79 -16.34 0.05
N ASP A 135 15.17 -16.47 1.21
CA ASP A 135 13.71 -16.42 1.37
C ASP A 135 13.18 -15.01 1.69
N PHE A 136 14.06 -14.13 2.15
CA PHE A 136 13.73 -12.72 2.44
C PHE A 136 14.94 -11.80 2.19
N ASN A 137 14.64 -10.53 1.91
CA ASN A 137 15.63 -9.46 1.80
C ASN A 137 15.01 -8.16 2.35
N GLY A 138 15.45 -7.77 3.55
CA GLY A 138 14.80 -6.68 4.26
C GLY A 138 13.33 -6.96 4.51
N ALA A 139 12.47 -6.10 3.98
CA ALA A 139 11.02 -6.21 4.10
C ALA A 139 10.35 -7.07 3.00
N HIS A 140 11.10 -7.58 2.02
CA HIS A 140 10.59 -8.50 1.01
C HIS A 140 10.64 -9.95 1.52
N LEU A 141 9.49 -10.58 1.65
CA LEU A 141 9.34 -11.98 2.07
C LEU A 141 8.78 -12.81 0.90
N LYS A 142 9.59 -13.71 0.33
CA LYS A 142 9.14 -14.58 -0.77
C LYS A 142 7.93 -15.44 -0.40
N ALA A 143 7.75 -15.73 0.89
CA ALA A 143 6.58 -16.44 1.38
C ALA A 143 5.25 -15.75 1.02
N ASP A 144 5.23 -14.43 0.85
CA ASP A 144 4.03 -13.67 0.58
C ASP A 144 3.64 -13.67 -0.89
N TYR A 145 4.61 -13.78 -1.81
CA TYR A 145 4.35 -13.54 -3.23
C TYR A 145 5.01 -14.54 -4.23
N LEU A 146 5.91 -15.43 -3.76
CA LEU A 146 6.55 -16.40 -4.65
C LEU A 146 5.54 -17.38 -5.21
N GLY A 147 5.55 -17.57 -6.54
CA GLY A 147 4.66 -18.51 -7.25
C GLY A 147 3.34 -17.89 -7.70
N ILE A 148 3.00 -16.67 -7.28
CA ILE A 148 1.86 -15.93 -7.82
C ILE A 148 2.12 -15.61 -9.30
N ASN A 149 1.08 -15.76 -10.12
CA ASN A 149 1.14 -15.39 -11.54
C ASN A 149 0.98 -13.89 -11.72
N TRP A 150 2.08 -13.16 -11.73
CA TRP A 150 2.08 -11.71 -11.83
C TRP A 150 1.97 -11.21 -13.26
N GLU A 151 0.95 -10.40 -13.54
CA GLU A 151 0.97 -9.43 -14.63
C GLU A 151 1.81 -8.21 -14.20
N THR A 152 2.52 -7.59 -15.14
CA THR A 152 3.39 -6.46 -14.80
C THR A 152 3.07 -5.22 -15.62
N VAL A 153 3.25 -4.07 -14.99
CA VAL A 153 3.18 -2.77 -15.66
C VAL A 153 4.54 -2.09 -15.67
N SER A 154 4.87 -1.45 -16.79
CA SER A 154 6.06 -0.61 -16.95
C SER A 154 5.64 0.80 -17.33
N GLY A 155 6.14 1.79 -16.59
CA GLY A 155 5.70 3.17 -16.78
C GLY A 155 4.34 3.49 -16.15
N ASP A 156 3.92 4.74 -16.30
CA ASP A 156 2.61 5.18 -15.84
C ASP A 156 1.52 4.59 -16.73
N THR A 157 0.54 3.92 -16.13
CA THR A 157 -0.43 3.11 -16.87
C THR A 157 -1.83 3.33 -16.32
N GLU A 158 -2.80 3.68 -17.16
CA GLU A 158 -4.22 3.63 -16.81
C GLU A 158 -4.68 2.18 -16.87
N ILE A 159 -5.17 1.66 -15.75
CA ILE A 159 -5.56 0.24 -15.62
C ILE A 159 -7.06 0.02 -15.69
N LEU A 160 -7.82 1.00 -15.26
CA LEU A 160 -9.26 1.13 -15.39
C LEU A 160 -9.58 2.59 -15.71
N PRO A 161 -10.73 2.89 -16.33
CA PRO A 161 -11.11 4.27 -16.59
C PRO A 161 -11.08 5.12 -15.30
N GLY A 162 -10.23 6.16 -15.30
CA GLY A 162 -10.03 7.03 -14.13
C GLY A 162 -9.14 6.45 -13.03
N VAL A 163 -8.54 5.26 -13.23
CA VAL A 163 -7.57 4.67 -12.29
C VAL A 163 -6.21 4.50 -12.96
N LYS A 164 -5.22 5.24 -12.48
CA LYS A 164 -3.88 5.26 -13.06
C LYS A 164 -2.82 4.86 -12.04
N LEU A 165 -1.97 3.92 -12.43
CA LEU A 165 -0.76 3.55 -11.68
C LEU A 165 0.38 4.47 -12.09
N ILE A 166 1.07 5.05 -11.11
CA ILE A 166 2.15 6.00 -11.30
C ILE A 166 3.43 5.38 -10.77
N GLN A 167 4.45 5.22 -11.61
CA GLN A 167 5.75 4.74 -11.15
C GLN A 167 6.40 5.78 -10.24
N ALA A 168 6.70 5.39 -9.01
CA ALA A 168 7.27 6.25 -7.97
C ALA A 168 8.41 5.53 -7.20
N PRO A 169 9.47 5.09 -7.92
CA PRO A 169 10.57 4.35 -7.31
C PRO A 169 11.35 5.19 -6.32
N GLY A 170 12.07 4.52 -5.42
CA GLY A 170 12.94 5.14 -4.43
C GLY A 170 12.86 4.46 -3.08
N HIS A 171 11.66 4.23 -2.57
CA HIS A 171 11.43 3.35 -1.42
C HIS A 171 11.82 1.91 -1.78
N THR A 172 11.23 1.35 -2.81
CA THR A 172 11.73 0.16 -3.52
C THR A 172 12.09 0.50 -4.96
N THR A 173 12.61 -0.48 -5.71
CA THR A 173 12.99 -0.29 -7.11
C THR A 173 11.80 -0.09 -8.02
N GLY A 174 10.63 -0.58 -7.63
CA GLY A 174 9.42 -0.58 -8.42
C GLY A 174 8.19 -0.07 -7.68
N CYS A 175 8.35 0.69 -6.60
CA CYS A 175 7.24 1.30 -5.88
C CYS A 175 6.36 2.12 -6.82
N MET A 176 5.04 1.99 -6.65
CA MET A 176 4.03 2.73 -7.40
C MET A 176 3.12 3.51 -6.46
N SER A 177 2.52 4.55 -6.98
CA SER A 177 1.37 5.26 -6.42
C SER A 177 0.14 5.05 -7.30
N MET A 178 -1.05 5.24 -6.77
CA MET A 178 -2.30 5.13 -7.54
C MET A 178 -3.04 6.46 -7.54
N GLN A 179 -3.41 6.94 -8.73
CA GLN A 179 -4.34 8.06 -8.90
C GLN A 179 -5.72 7.52 -9.21
N VAL A 180 -6.74 8.12 -8.59
CA VAL A 180 -8.15 7.84 -8.88
C VAL A 180 -8.90 9.14 -9.10
N ASP A 181 -9.60 9.25 -10.21
CA ASP A 181 -10.38 10.42 -10.60
C ASP A 181 -11.86 10.17 -10.28
N LEU A 182 -12.36 10.85 -9.25
CA LEU A 182 -13.70 10.66 -8.71
C LEU A 182 -14.63 11.78 -9.18
N PRO A 183 -15.91 11.43 -9.51
CA PRO A 183 -16.88 12.42 -9.98
C PRO A 183 -17.15 13.57 -9.01
N ASP A 184 -17.31 13.27 -7.73
CA ASP A 184 -17.72 14.23 -6.71
C ASP A 184 -16.56 14.67 -5.81
N SER A 185 -15.64 13.75 -5.50
CA SER A 185 -14.52 14.00 -4.58
C SER A 185 -13.26 14.54 -5.28
N GLY A 186 -13.25 14.58 -6.61
CA GLY A 186 -12.10 14.99 -7.41
C GLY A 186 -11.00 13.94 -7.48
N THR A 187 -9.81 14.34 -7.87
CA THR A 187 -8.66 13.43 -7.99
C THR A 187 -8.07 13.13 -6.62
N MET A 188 -7.79 11.86 -6.35
CA MET A 188 -7.07 11.41 -5.18
C MET A 188 -5.82 10.61 -5.59
N ILE A 189 -4.71 10.81 -4.87
CA ILE A 189 -3.46 10.09 -5.10
C ILE A 189 -3.06 9.35 -3.84
N PHE A 190 -3.07 8.03 -3.91
CA PHE A 190 -2.57 7.12 -2.88
C PHE A 190 -1.08 6.91 -3.11
N THR A 191 -0.27 7.51 -2.26
CA THR A 191 1.18 7.54 -2.48
C THR A 191 1.87 6.22 -2.17
N SER A 192 1.24 5.36 -1.35
CA SER A 192 1.96 4.23 -0.75
C SER A 192 3.28 4.72 -0.14
N ASP A 193 4.32 3.92 -0.19
CA ASP A 193 5.62 4.20 0.43
C ASP A 193 6.51 5.15 -0.38
N ALA A 194 6.05 5.61 -1.54
CA ALA A 194 6.69 6.74 -2.20
C ALA A 194 6.67 7.99 -1.32
N VAL A 195 5.60 8.16 -0.50
CA VAL A 195 5.55 9.17 0.57
C VAL A 195 4.88 8.55 1.81
N TYR A 196 5.66 8.30 2.82
CA TYR A 196 5.22 7.64 4.06
C TYR A 196 4.24 8.49 4.87
N MET A 197 4.59 9.75 5.10
CA MET A 197 3.84 10.69 5.94
C MET A 197 3.89 12.09 5.33
N GLY A 198 2.91 12.93 5.65
CA GLY A 198 2.84 14.32 5.19
C GLY A 198 4.08 15.14 5.55
N ASP A 199 4.68 14.88 6.70
CA ASP A 199 5.95 15.52 7.12
C ASP A 199 7.13 15.24 6.17
N SER A 200 7.08 14.13 5.42
CA SER A 200 8.09 13.80 4.41
C SER A 200 7.82 14.46 3.05
N TYR A 201 6.61 14.97 2.84
CA TYR A 201 6.15 15.47 1.55
C TYR A 201 6.46 16.94 1.30
N GLY A 202 6.33 17.79 2.29
CA GLY A 202 6.53 19.20 2.07
C GLY A 202 7.06 20.01 3.24
N PRO A 203 8.34 20.44 3.24
CA PRO A 203 9.35 20.22 2.20
C PRO A 203 9.84 18.78 2.15
N PRO A 204 10.21 18.24 0.97
CA PRO A 204 10.59 16.83 0.86
C PRO A 204 11.75 16.46 1.78
N ALA A 205 11.52 15.51 2.67
CA ALA A 205 12.48 14.99 3.62
C ALA A 205 12.44 13.45 3.63
N ALA A 206 13.41 12.82 2.98
CA ALA A 206 13.45 11.37 2.86
C ALA A 206 13.63 10.71 4.23
N PRO A 207 12.79 9.74 4.61
CA PRO A 207 12.99 8.95 5.81
C PRO A 207 14.21 8.04 5.65
N ALA A 208 15.24 8.27 6.46
CA ALA A 208 16.60 7.75 6.25
C ALA A 208 16.72 6.22 6.24
N ALA A 209 15.85 5.48 6.90
CA ALA A 209 15.97 4.03 7.07
C ALA A 209 15.15 3.21 6.04
N ILE A 210 14.27 3.84 5.27
CA ILE A 210 13.28 3.16 4.46
C ILE A 210 13.28 3.60 2.98
N VAL A 211 14.36 4.22 2.54
CA VAL A 211 14.55 4.62 1.14
C VAL A 211 15.75 3.89 0.56
N ASN A 212 15.51 3.08 -0.45
CA ASN A 212 16.54 2.33 -1.16
C ASN A 212 17.39 3.23 -2.07
N ASN A 213 16.78 4.22 -2.72
CA ASN A 213 17.48 5.16 -3.61
C ASN A 213 16.94 6.58 -3.42
N LEU A 214 17.76 7.42 -2.78
CA LEU A 214 17.41 8.81 -2.46
C LEU A 214 17.13 9.67 -3.69
N GLU A 215 17.92 9.55 -4.76
CA GLU A 215 17.75 10.34 -5.97
C GLU A 215 16.43 10.03 -6.64
N GLN A 216 16.11 8.74 -6.77
CA GLN A 216 14.81 8.30 -7.31
C GLN A 216 13.65 8.73 -6.41
N TRP A 217 13.82 8.65 -5.09
CA TRP A 217 12.80 9.07 -4.15
C TRP A 217 12.45 10.54 -4.30
N PHE A 218 13.45 11.43 -4.34
CA PHE A 218 13.22 12.86 -4.55
C PHE A 218 12.56 13.13 -5.91
N ALA A 219 13.00 12.46 -6.98
CA ALA A 219 12.39 12.59 -8.31
C ALA A 219 10.91 12.12 -8.30
N SER A 220 10.60 11.04 -7.58
CA SER A 220 9.23 10.54 -7.44
C SER A 220 8.34 11.50 -6.64
N VAL A 221 8.84 12.05 -5.55
CA VAL A 221 8.09 13.07 -4.77
C VAL A 221 7.79 14.31 -5.62
N GLU A 222 8.78 14.83 -6.35
CA GLU A 222 8.59 15.98 -7.24
C GLU A 222 7.60 15.66 -8.38
N LYS A 223 7.65 14.46 -8.94
CA LYS A 223 6.66 14.00 -9.94
C LYS A 223 5.24 13.99 -9.35
N LEU A 224 5.05 13.42 -8.15
CA LEU A 224 3.75 13.38 -7.49
C LEU A 224 3.24 14.79 -7.15
N ARG A 225 4.12 15.69 -6.72
CA ARG A 225 3.78 17.12 -6.50
C ARG A 225 3.32 17.81 -7.79
N GLY A 226 4.03 17.57 -8.89
CA GLY A 226 3.63 18.11 -10.19
C GLY A 226 2.27 17.59 -10.66
N ILE A 227 1.95 16.31 -10.40
CA ILE A 227 0.62 15.75 -10.70
C ILE A 227 -0.43 16.38 -9.78
N GLN A 228 -0.15 16.51 -8.48
CA GLN A 228 -1.04 17.17 -7.52
C GLN A 228 -1.39 18.59 -7.96
N GLU A 229 -0.39 19.39 -8.34
CA GLU A 229 -0.60 20.76 -8.80
C GLU A 229 -1.47 20.84 -10.06
N GLN A 230 -1.28 19.90 -11.01
CA GLN A 230 -2.04 19.85 -12.27
C GLN A 230 -3.49 19.41 -12.07
N THR A 231 -3.75 18.52 -11.12
CA THR A 231 -5.06 17.88 -10.92
C THR A 231 -5.79 18.42 -9.70
N ASN A 232 -5.14 19.23 -8.87
CA ASN A 232 -5.62 19.64 -7.54
C ASN A 232 -5.96 18.42 -6.66
N ALA A 233 -5.17 17.35 -6.76
CA ALA A 233 -5.45 16.09 -6.09
C ALA A 233 -5.31 16.17 -4.57
N THR A 234 -6.16 15.41 -3.90
CA THR A 234 -5.98 15.08 -2.48
C THR A 234 -4.93 13.97 -2.37
N MET A 235 -3.85 14.23 -1.62
CA MET A 235 -2.82 13.23 -1.36
C MET A 235 -3.22 12.36 -0.17
N VAL A 236 -3.09 11.05 -0.31
CA VAL A 236 -3.25 10.06 0.78
C VAL A 236 -1.91 9.36 0.96
N PHE A 237 -1.30 9.58 2.12
CA PHE A 237 0.03 9.08 2.42
C PHE A 237 0.01 7.63 2.91
N GLY A 238 1.11 6.89 2.68
CA GLY A 238 1.18 5.45 2.92
C GLY A 238 0.91 5.05 4.37
N HIS A 239 1.45 5.81 5.32
CA HIS A 239 1.45 5.43 6.74
C HIS A 239 1.20 6.60 7.69
N ASP A 240 0.51 7.63 7.27
CA ASP A 240 0.24 8.80 8.10
C ASP A 240 -0.95 8.57 9.04
N ALA A 241 -0.66 8.20 10.28
CA ALA A 241 -1.68 7.93 11.29
C ALA A 241 -2.57 9.15 11.60
N GLY A 242 -2.02 10.35 11.52
CA GLY A 242 -2.78 11.58 11.71
C GLY A 242 -3.82 11.77 10.60
N GLN A 243 -3.39 11.66 9.34
CA GLN A 243 -4.26 11.79 8.18
C GLN A 243 -5.32 10.69 8.13
N ILE A 244 -4.94 9.43 8.37
CA ILE A 244 -5.87 8.30 8.30
C ILE A 244 -7.05 8.44 9.25
N ARG A 245 -6.85 9.01 10.45
CA ARG A 245 -7.95 9.27 11.39
C ARG A 245 -8.94 10.32 10.92
N GLU A 246 -8.56 11.15 9.96
CA GLU A 246 -9.41 12.20 9.37
C GLU A 246 -10.14 11.72 8.11
N LEU A 247 -9.69 10.63 7.51
CA LEU A 247 -10.32 10.06 6.31
C LEU A 247 -11.59 9.27 6.66
N ARG A 248 -12.52 9.28 5.71
CA ARG A 248 -13.69 8.40 5.76
C ARG A 248 -13.25 6.98 5.41
N THR A 249 -13.53 6.03 6.28
CA THR A 249 -13.12 4.63 6.13
C THR A 249 -14.32 3.72 5.92
N ALA A 250 -14.16 2.64 5.18
CA ALA A 250 -15.18 1.62 5.05
C ALA A 250 -15.33 0.82 6.37
N PRO A 251 -16.52 0.28 6.67
CA PRO A 251 -17.75 0.38 5.85
C PRO A 251 -18.55 1.68 6.07
N GLU A 252 -18.13 2.57 6.99
CA GLU A 252 -18.89 3.74 7.40
C GLU A 252 -18.85 4.88 6.37
N GLY A 253 -17.83 4.89 5.49
CA GLY A 253 -17.66 5.95 4.50
C GLY A 253 -16.99 5.51 3.21
N SER A 254 -17.23 6.30 2.16
CA SER A 254 -16.63 6.15 0.84
C SER A 254 -16.41 7.51 0.19
N TYR A 255 -15.72 7.51 -0.94
CA TYR A 255 -15.51 8.67 -1.80
C TYR A 255 -16.03 8.34 -3.20
N THR A 256 -16.76 9.26 -3.81
CA THR A 256 -17.38 9.13 -5.13
C THR A 256 -17.06 10.32 -6.00
#